data_6b309c7e00cd3f1d5c615759b774a578
#
_entry.id   6b309c7e00cd3f1d5c615759b774a578
#
_cell.length_a   1.000
_cell.length_b   1.000
_cell.length_c   1.000
_cell.angle_alpha   90.00
_cell.angle_beta   90.00
_cell.angle_gamma   90.00
#
_symmetry.space_group_name_H-M   'P 1'
#
loop_
_entity.id
_entity.type
_entity.pdbx_description
1 polymer ?
#
loop_
_entity_poly.entity_id
_entity_poly.type
_entity_poly.pdbx_seq_one_letter_code
_entity_poly.pdbx_strand_id
1 'polypeptide(L)'
;MKCIWDSDDVAHVTLFVKDYPVEGVTLEDLKPMIQDIRENAKEMIIKADLAGSGIVNIERFRLIVKIVREVVDYTRDDNLLRQIQFVNTGFVFRMLYQPVSLAIPKYFRDMVVFL
;
A
#
# COMPACT_ATOMS: atom_id res chain seq x y z
N MET A 1 10.73 2.01 3.48
CA MET A 1 10.01 1.46 2.31
C MET A 1 11.00 1.21 1.18
N LYS A 2 10.86 0.12 0.47
CA LYS A 2 11.77 -0.25 -0.62
C LYS A 2 11.07 -0.05 -1.97
N CYS A 3 11.77 0.54 -2.93
CA CYS A 3 11.27 0.72 -4.29
C CYS A 3 12.11 -0.09 -5.26
N ILE A 4 11.46 -0.89 -6.08
CA ILE A 4 12.10 -1.74 -7.08
C ILE A 4 11.49 -1.41 -8.45
N TRP A 5 12.33 -1.26 -9.46
CA TRP A 5 11.92 -0.97 -10.83
C TRP A 5 12.00 -2.25 -11.67
N ASP A 6 10.99 -2.51 -12.49
CA ASP A 6 11.05 -3.62 -13.45
C ASP A 6 11.34 -3.10 -14.87
N SER A 7 11.46 -4.04 -15.80
CA SER A 7 11.81 -3.72 -17.20
C SER A 7 10.71 -2.99 -17.97
N ASP A 8 9.49 -2.95 -17.45
CA ASP A 8 8.34 -2.31 -18.11
C ASP A 8 8.07 -0.90 -17.56
N ASP A 9 9.02 -0.31 -16.87
CA ASP A 9 8.91 0.98 -16.20
C ASP A 9 7.82 1.03 -15.13
N VAL A 10 7.47 -0.12 -14.58
CA VAL A 10 6.55 -0.23 -13.44
C VAL A 10 7.34 -0.18 -12.14
N ALA A 11 7.04 0.78 -11.29
CA ALA A 11 7.66 0.90 -9.98
C ALA A 11 6.95 0.01 -8.97
N HIS A 12 7.66 -0.92 -8.39
CA HIS A 12 7.16 -1.76 -7.31
C HIS A 12 7.59 -1.17 -5.98
N VAL A 13 6.63 -0.64 -5.24
CA VAL A 13 6.87 -0.05 -3.91
C VAL A 13 6.43 -1.04 -2.85
N THR A 14 7.38 -1.51 -2.05
CA THR A 14 7.08 -2.49 -1.00
C THR A 14 7.20 -1.86 0.37
N LEU A 15 6.10 -1.91 1.14
CA LEU A 15 6.07 -1.55 2.55
C LEU A 15 6.20 -2.83 3.37
N PHE A 16 7.36 -3.02 3.99
CA PHE A 16 7.58 -4.14 4.90
C PHE A 16 7.02 -3.78 6.28
N VAL A 17 5.84 -4.27 6.59
CA VAL A 17 5.13 -3.93 7.84
C VAL A 17 5.92 -4.34 9.08
N LYS A 18 6.71 -5.39 8.97
CA LYS A 18 7.60 -5.86 10.03
C LYS A 18 8.69 -4.83 10.38
N ASP A 19 9.30 -4.23 9.35
CA ASP A 19 10.49 -3.38 9.51
C ASP A 19 10.14 -1.91 9.75
N TYR A 20 8.93 -1.51 9.42
CA TYR A 20 8.51 -0.12 9.53
C TYR A 20 7.42 0.01 10.61
N PRO A 21 7.65 0.84 11.62
CA PRO A 21 6.57 1.18 12.54
C PRO A 21 5.51 1.99 11.77
N VAL A 22 4.38 1.37 11.51
CA VAL A 22 3.32 1.95 10.67
C VAL A 22 2.86 3.31 11.23
N GLU A 23 2.85 3.44 12.55
CA GLU A 23 2.46 4.69 13.21
C GLU A 23 3.42 5.85 12.94
N GLY A 24 4.68 5.55 12.62
CA GLY A 24 5.69 6.56 12.32
C GLY A 24 5.76 6.96 10.85
N VAL A 25 5.04 6.26 9.97
CA VAL A 25 5.07 6.53 8.54
C VAL A 25 3.92 7.46 8.16
N THR A 26 4.26 8.60 7.53
CA THR A 26 3.25 9.57 7.07
C THR A 26 3.36 9.75 5.56
N LEU A 27 2.30 10.31 4.96
CA LEU A 27 2.32 10.64 3.53
C LEU A 27 3.47 11.60 3.19
N GLU A 28 3.76 12.56 4.07
CA GLU A 28 4.85 13.51 3.85
C GLU A 28 6.21 12.82 3.72
N ASP A 29 6.42 11.74 4.49
CA ASP A 29 7.66 10.96 4.41
C ASP A 29 7.80 10.23 3.07
N LEU A 30 6.69 9.92 2.41
CA LEU A 30 6.65 9.16 1.18
C LEU A 30 6.65 10.05 -0.08
N LYS A 31 6.29 11.32 0.04
CA LYS A 31 6.17 12.22 -1.10
C LYS A 31 7.43 12.32 -1.96
N PRO A 32 8.65 12.44 -1.39
CA PRO A 32 9.86 12.51 -2.20
C PRO A 32 10.06 11.26 -3.08
N MET A 33 9.77 10.08 -2.53
CA MET A 33 9.86 8.82 -3.27
C MET A 33 8.80 8.77 -4.38
N ILE A 34 7.58 9.17 -4.08
CA ILE A 34 6.49 9.19 -5.07
C ILE A 34 6.81 10.16 -6.20
N GLN A 35 7.39 11.31 -5.88
CA GLN A 35 7.80 12.28 -6.89
C GLN A 35 8.88 11.71 -7.82
N ASP A 36 9.85 11.00 -7.25
CA ASP A 36 10.87 10.31 -8.05
C ASP A 36 10.25 9.27 -8.97
N ILE A 37 9.28 8.51 -8.48
CA ILE A 37 8.55 7.54 -9.29
C ILE A 37 7.77 8.21 -10.42
N ARG A 38 7.11 9.33 -10.15
CA ARG A 38 6.37 10.08 -11.17
C ARG A 38 7.27 10.52 -12.34
N GLU A 39 8.50 10.89 -12.02
CA GLU A 39 9.44 11.38 -13.03
C GLU A 39 10.03 10.24 -13.87
N ASN A 40 10.06 9.02 -13.36
CA ASN A 40 10.82 7.93 -13.95
C ASN A 40 10.01 6.69 -14.34
N ALA A 41 8.78 6.56 -13.87
CA ALA A 41 7.94 5.40 -14.17
C ALA A 41 6.59 5.80 -14.75
N LYS A 42 5.99 4.87 -15.50
CA LYS A 42 4.65 5.06 -16.07
C LYS A 42 3.56 4.59 -15.14
N GLU A 43 3.84 3.57 -14.33
CA GLU A 43 2.89 2.93 -13.42
C GLU A 43 3.56 2.59 -12.11
N MET A 44 2.75 2.41 -11.07
CA MET A 44 3.21 2.05 -9.74
C MET A 44 2.32 0.95 -9.18
N ILE A 45 2.93 -0.03 -8.52
CA ILE A 45 2.23 -1.05 -7.74
C ILE A 45 2.72 -0.93 -6.30
N ILE A 46 1.76 -0.80 -5.37
CA ILE A 46 2.07 -0.77 -3.94
C ILE A 46 1.89 -2.18 -3.39
N LYS A 47 2.88 -2.65 -2.64
CA LYS A 47 2.82 -3.92 -1.93
C LYS A 47 2.97 -3.68 -0.44
N ALA A 48 1.97 -4.09 0.34
CA ALA A 48 2.09 -4.14 1.79
C ALA A 48 2.41 -5.59 2.17
N ASP A 49 3.66 -5.84 2.55
CA ASP A 49 4.14 -7.18 2.89
C ASP A 49 4.03 -7.38 4.41
N LEU A 50 3.21 -8.35 4.79
CA LEU A 50 2.93 -8.67 6.19
C LEU A 50 3.77 -9.82 6.73
N ALA A 51 4.70 -10.35 5.94
CA ALA A 51 5.57 -11.44 6.38
C ALA A 51 6.34 -11.06 7.65
N GLY A 52 6.30 -11.92 8.65
CA GLY A 52 7.01 -11.72 9.91
C GLY A 52 6.46 -10.64 10.82
N SER A 53 5.33 -10.03 10.48
CA SER A 53 4.72 -8.96 11.31
C SER A 53 3.96 -9.50 12.53
N GLY A 54 3.75 -10.82 12.61
CA GLY A 54 2.96 -11.43 13.68
C GLY A 54 1.46 -11.20 13.48
N ILE A 55 0.72 -11.25 14.57
CA ILE A 55 -0.73 -11.01 14.53
C ILE A 55 -0.98 -9.51 14.39
N VAL A 56 -1.66 -9.15 13.34
CA VAL A 56 -2.07 -7.76 13.10
C VAL A 56 -3.38 -7.50 13.85
N ASN A 57 -3.36 -6.59 14.82
CA ASN A 57 -4.57 -6.16 15.52
C ASN A 57 -5.34 -5.13 14.69
N ILE A 58 -6.55 -4.79 15.14
CA ILE A 58 -7.43 -3.87 14.41
C ILE A 58 -6.82 -2.47 14.27
N GLU A 59 -6.12 -1.98 15.27
CA GLU A 59 -5.49 -0.65 15.22
C GLU A 59 -4.39 -0.60 14.16
N ARG A 60 -3.50 -1.60 14.17
CA ARG A 60 -2.42 -1.70 13.21
C ARG A 60 -2.96 -1.88 11.78
N PHE A 61 -4.02 -2.67 11.65
CA PHE A 61 -4.72 -2.83 10.38
C PHE A 61 -5.23 -1.49 9.84
N ARG A 62 -5.89 -0.70 10.70
CA ARG A 62 -6.39 0.62 10.31
C ARG A 62 -5.29 1.57 9.88
N LEU A 63 -4.15 1.53 10.56
CA LEU A 63 -3.00 2.37 10.21
C LEU A 63 -2.41 1.98 8.84
N ILE A 64 -2.31 0.68 8.57
CA ILE A 64 -1.84 0.18 7.27
C ILE A 64 -2.77 0.66 6.16
N VAL A 65 -4.07 0.47 6.33
CA VAL A 65 -5.07 0.89 5.33
C VAL A 65 -5.07 2.40 5.17
N LYS A 66 -4.92 3.15 6.27
CA LYS A 66 -4.88 4.61 6.24
C LYS A 66 -3.73 5.13 5.39
N ILE A 67 -2.50 4.64 5.61
CA ILE A 67 -1.35 5.12 4.85
C ILE A 67 -1.47 4.75 3.37
N VAL A 68 -1.92 3.55 3.07
CA VAL A 68 -2.14 3.11 1.69
C VAL A 68 -3.19 4.00 1.01
N ARG A 69 -4.28 4.30 1.71
CA ARG A 69 -5.34 5.17 1.20
C ARG A 69 -4.84 6.58 0.93
N GLU A 70 -4.03 7.13 1.81
CA GLU A 70 -3.44 8.46 1.61
C GLU A 70 -2.57 8.50 0.36
N VAL A 71 -1.79 7.45 0.10
CA VAL A 71 -0.99 7.34 -1.12
C VAL A 71 -1.88 7.22 -2.36
N VAL A 72 -2.94 6.44 -2.28
CA VAL A 72 -3.92 6.31 -3.39
C VAL A 72 -4.52 7.67 -3.73
N ASP A 73 -5.00 8.40 -2.74
CA ASP A 73 -5.61 9.71 -2.95
C ASP A 73 -4.60 10.72 -3.51
N TYR A 74 -3.37 10.68 -3.03
CA TYR A 74 -2.31 11.59 -3.48
C TYR A 74 -1.91 11.34 -4.94
N THR A 75 -1.97 10.09 -5.41
CA THR A 75 -1.56 9.72 -6.77
C THR A 75 -2.74 9.55 -7.73
N ARG A 76 -3.95 9.77 -7.27
CA ARG A 76 -5.17 9.46 -8.03
C ARG A 76 -5.24 10.17 -9.38
N ASP A 77 -4.94 11.48 -9.42
CA ASP A 77 -5.07 12.28 -10.63
C ASP A 77 -3.95 12.02 -11.64
N ASP A 78 -2.86 11.40 -11.20
CA ASP A 78 -1.73 11.07 -12.06
C ASP A 78 -1.95 9.81 -12.89
N ASN A 79 -2.97 9.03 -12.55
CA ASN A 79 -3.21 7.72 -13.14
C ASN A 79 -1.99 6.79 -13.02
N LEU A 80 -1.18 7.01 -12.00
CA LEU A 80 0.09 6.32 -11.78
C LEU A 80 -0.11 4.97 -11.11
N LEU A 81 -0.97 4.92 -10.10
CA LEU A 81 -1.20 3.71 -9.30
C LEU A 81 -2.06 2.72 -10.07
N ARG A 82 -1.53 1.51 -10.26
CA ARG A 82 -2.19 0.44 -10.98
C ARG A 82 -2.87 -0.57 -10.06
N GLN A 83 -2.20 -0.94 -8.97
CA GLN A 83 -2.66 -2.03 -8.11
C GLN A 83 -2.12 -1.87 -6.70
N ILE A 84 -2.90 -2.34 -5.73
CA ILE A 84 -2.51 -2.43 -4.33
C ILE A 84 -2.50 -3.91 -3.96
N GLN A 85 -1.34 -4.43 -3.57
CA GLN A 85 -1.19 -5.84 -3.20
C GLN A 85 -0.93 -5.95 -1.70
N PHE A 86 -1.76 -6.73 -1.02
CA PHE A 86 -1.50 -7.15 0.35
C PHE A 86 -0.92 -8.56 0.28
N VAL A 87 0.35 -8.69 0.66
CA VAL A 87 1.14 -9.90 0.44
C VAL A 87 1.38 -10.60 1.78
N ASN A 88 1.37 -11.92 1.78
CA ASN A 88 1.55 -12.75 2.98
C ASN A 88 0.50 -12.44 4.04
N THR A 89 -0.72 -12.22 3.61
CA THR A 89 -1.84 -11.97 4.50
C THR A 89 -2.36 -13.27 5.08
N GLY A 90 -2.44 -13.36 6.38
CA GLY A 90 -3.12 -14.49 7.02
C GLY A 90 -4.63 -14.33 6.94
N PHE A 91 -5.32 -15.36 7.39
CA PHE A 91 -6.78 -15.39 7.45
C PHE A 91 -7.36 -14.22 8.26
N VAL A 92 -6.72 -13.87 9.39
CA VAL A 92 -7.16 -12.78 10.27
C VAL A 92 -7.15 -11.43 9.53
N PHE A 93 -6.11 -11.15 8.74
CA PHE A 93 -6.04 -9.91 7.98
C PHE A 93 -7.20 -9.80 7.00
N ARG A 94 -7.49 -10.87 6.27
CA ARG A 94 -8.60 -10.89 5.31
C ARG A 94 -9.96 -10.71 5.98
N MET A 95 -10.14 -11.29 7.16
CA MET A 95 -11.35 -11.11 7.96
C MET A 95 -11.53 -9.66 8.39
N LEU A 96 -10.45 -8.99 8.81
CA LEU A 96 -10.49 -7.59 9.22
C LEU A 96 -10.78 -6.66 8.04
N TYR A 97 -10.32 -7.01 6.85
CA TYR A 97 -10.54 -6.20 5.65
C TYR A 97 -12.01 -6.16 5.24
N GLN A 98 -12.75 -7.26 5.39
CA GLN A 98 -14.14 -7.38 4.95
C GLN A 98 -15.04 -6.23 5.45
N PRO A 99 -15.18 -6.00 6.77
CA PRO A 99 -16.01 -4.90 7.24
C PRO A 99 -15.43 -3.52 6.92
N VAL A 100 -14.11 -3.36 6.96
CA VAL A 100 -13.46 -2.09 6.67
C VAL A 100 -13.62 -1.69 5.20
N SER A 101 -13.66 -2.66 4.29
CA SER A 101 -13.80 -2.40 2.86
C SER A 101 -15.08 -1.65 2.51
N LEU A 102 -16.13 -1.79 3.32
CA LEU A 102 -17.38 -1.08 3.10
C LEU A 102 -17.27 0.43 3.31
N ALA A 103 -16.30 0.86 4.11
CA ALA A 103 -16.03 2.29 4.38
C ALA A 103 -14.99 2.87 3.42
N ILE A 104 -14.40 2.06 2.56
CA ILE A 104 -13.36 2.49 1.61
C ILE A 104 -14.02 2.78 0.26
N PRO A 105 -13.62 3.86 -0.45
CA PRO A 105 -14.16 4.15 -1.78
C PRO A 105 -13.96 3.01 -2.77
N LYS A 106 -14.88 2.86 -3.71
CA LYS A 106 -14.83 1.80 -4.69
C LYS A 106 -13.54 1.80 -5.51
N TYR A 107 -13.03 2.97 -5.89
CA TYR A 107 -11.80 3.06 -6.67
C TYR A 107 -10.59 2.43 -5.97
N PHE A 108 -10.55 2.54 -4.64
CA PHE A 108 -9.52 1.88 -3.83
C PHE A 108 -9.74 0.37 -3.83
N ARG A 109 -10.97 -0.08 -3.53
CA ARG A 109 -11.28 -1.51 -3.45
C ARG A 109 -11.01 -2.26 -4.75
N ASP A 110 -11.27 -1.61 -5.89
CA ASP A 110 -11.09 -2.23 -7.20
C ASP A 110 -9.62 -2.50 -7.53
N MET A 111 -8.70 -1.80 -6.86
CA MET A 111 -7.26 -1.99 -7.05
C MET A 111 -6.65 -3.02 -6.09
N VAL A 112 -7.37 -3.45 -5.07
CA VAL A 112 -6.83 -4.32 -4.02
C VAL A 112 -6.78 -5.77 -4.46
N VAL A 113 -5.63 -6.39 -4.25
CA VAL A 113 -5.41 -7.83 -4.49
C VAL A 113 -4.72 -8.42 -3.27
N PHE A 114 -5.16 -9.60 -2.86
CA PHE A 114 -4.54 -10.38 -1.79
C PHE A 114 -3.67 -11.48 -2.38
N LEU A 115 -2.42 -11.48 -2.00
CA LEU A 115 -1.43 -12.47 -2.47
C LEU A 115 -0.78 -13.22 -1.31
#